data_c511157f9092fff9ca882503169f1b6b
#
_entry.id   c511157f9092fff9ca882503169f1b6b
#
_cell.length_a   1.000
_cell.length_b   1.000
_cell.length_c   1.000
_cell.angle_alpha   90.00
_cell.angle_beta   90.00
_cell.angle_gamma   90.00
#
_symmetry.space_group_name_H-M   'P 1'
#
loop_
_entity.id
_entity.type
_entity.pdbx_description
1 polymer ?
#
loop_
_entity_poly.entity_id
_entity_poly.type
_entity_poly.pdbx_seq_one_letter_code
_entity_poly.pdbx_strand_id
1 'polypeptide(L)'
;MRLFIAINFDKATVERLLTVERELRARSRSDASWSPPRNLHLTLAFLGEVESKRLPELRQIVGRLNVFPRFELRFDRIGGFGERVLFAGLRRSDELTQIHARLTDELRSSRFDVESREFKPHV
;
A
#
# COMPACT_ATOMS: atom_id res chain seq x y z
N MET A 1 -15.34 12.14 -0.97
CA MET A 1 -13.88 12.13 -0.91
C MET A 1 -13.34 10.79 -1.36
N ARG A 2 -12.26 10.82 -2.09
CA ARG A 2 -11.62 9.57 -2.56
C ARG A 2 -10.67 9.06 -1.49
N LEU A 3 -10.81 7.79 -1.13
CA LEU A 3 -10.08 7.19 -0.03
C LEU A 3 -9.39 5.90 -0.43
N PHE A 4 -8.31 5.64 0.24
CA PHE A 4 -7.63 4.35 0.21
C PHE A 4 -7.11 4.00 1.60
N ILE A 5 -6.91 2.72 1.84
CA ILE A 5 -6.34 2.21 3.10
C ILE A 5 -4.94 1.69 2.81
N ALA A 6 -3.98 2.12 3.61
CA ALA A 6 -2.58 1.81 3.36
C ALA A 6 -1.81 1.57 4.65
N ILE A 7 -0.67 0.88 4.51
CA ILE A 7 0.32 0.74 5.56
C ILE A 7 1.39 1.80 5.33
N ASN A 8 1.66 2.61 6.35
CA ASN A 8 2.76 3.56 6.35
C ASN A 8 4.01 2.90 6.94
N PHE A 9 5.16 3.33 6.48
CA PHE A 9 6.43 2.79 6.94
C PHE A 9 7.07 3.70 7.97
N ASP A 10 7.95 3.11 8.80
CA ASP A 10 8.76 3.88 9.73
C ASP A 10 9.82 4.69 8.97
N LYS A 11 10.45 5.62 9.68
CA LYS A 11 11.44 6.52 9.09
C LYS A 11 12.62 5.76 8.48
N ALA A 12 13.11 4.74 9.16
CA ALA A 12 14.24 3.96 8.69
C ALA A 12 13.93 3.24 7.36
N THR A 13 12.73 2.67 7.24
CA THR A 13 12.29 2.01 6.01
C THR A 13 12.16 3.01 4.87
N VAL A 14 11.55 4.18 5.13
CA VAL A 14 11.43 5.24 4.13
C VAL A 14 12.81 5.69 3.65
N GLU A 15 13.76 5.87 4.55
CA GLU A 15 15.12 6.28 4.19
C GLU A 15 15.81 5.24 3.30
N ARG A 16 15.62 3.96 3.56
CA ARG A 16 16.15 2.89 2.71
C ARG A 16 15.54 2.92 1.32
N LEU A 17 14.23 3.11 1.23
CA LEU A 17 13.53 3.22 -0.05
C LEU A 17 14.02 4.44 -0.85
N LEU A 18 14.24 5.56 -0.16
CA LEU A 18 14.78 6.77 -0.78
C LEU A 18 16.21 6.58 -1.28
N THR A 19 17.02 5.79 -0.59
CA THR A 19 18.39 5.47 -1.04
C THR A 19 18.34 4.69 -2.34
N VAL A 20 17.47 3.68 -2.44
CA VAL A 20 17.27 2.92 -3.67
C VAL A 20 16.76 3.82 -4.80
N GLU A 21 15.82 4.70 -4.50
CA GLU A 21 15.28 5.66 -5.45
C GLU A 21 16.38 6.57 -6.02
N ARG A 22 17.28 7.08 -5.16
CA ARG A 22 18.40 7.91 -5.60
C ARG A 22 19.36 7.15 -6.51
N GLU A 23 19.66 5.90 -6.19
CA GLU A 23 20.51 5.07 -7.02
C GLU A 23 19.91 4.81 -8.40
N LEU A 24 18.61 4.54 -8.44
CA LEU A 24 17.89 4.35 -9.69
C LEU A 24 17.84 5.63 -10.51
N ARG A 25 17.60 6.76 -9.86
CA ARG A 25 17.55 8.07 -10.50
C ARG A 25 18.89 8.43 -11.11
N ALA A 26 20.01 8.13 -10.42
CA ALA A 26 21.34 8.39 -10.91
C ALA A 26 21.70 7.54 -12.15
N ARG A 27 21.12 6.35 -12.26
CA ARG A 27 21.36 5.44 -13.38
C ARG A 27 20.35 5.59 -14.51
N SER A 28 19.24 6.29 -14.27
CA SER A 28 18.18 6.48 -15.24
C SER A 28 18.41 7.74 -16.05
N ARG A 29 18.16 7.67 -17.35
CA ARG A 29 18.19 8.82 -18.26
C ARG A 29 16.79 9.43 -18.45
N SER A 30 15.78 8.90 -17.78
CA SER A 30 14.41 9.38 -17.93
C SER A 30 14.13 10.54 -16.99
N ASP A 31 13.27 11.46 -17.40
CA ASP A 31 12.77 12.57 -16.60
C ASP A 31 11.57 12.17 -15.77
N ALA A 32 11.58 10.94 -15.23
CA ALA A 32 10.47 10.42 -14.44
C ALA A 32 10.25 11.23 -13.17
N SER A 33 9.00 11.43 -12.82
CA SER A 33 8.63 12.01 -11.53
C SER A 33 8.76 10.94 -10.45
N TRP A 34 9.42 11.29 -9.36
CA TRP A 34 9.66 10.38 -8.24
C TRP A 34 8.76 10.75 -7.06
N SER A 35 8.18 9.73 -6.44
CA SER A 35 7.29 9.94 -5.30
C SER A 35 8.03 10.59 -4.12
N PRO A 36 7.46 11.65 -3.52
CA PRO A 36 8.02 12.22 -2.31
C PRO A 36 7.92 11.22 -1.13
N PRO A 37 8.75 11.38 -0.09
CA PRO A 37 8.77 10.44 1.05
C PRO A 37 7.40 10.19 1.67
N ARG A 38 6.56 11.22 1.76
CA ARG A 38 5.22 11.12 2.35
C ARG A 38 4.25 10.23 1.56
N ASN A 39 4.57 9.95 0.30
CA ASN A 39 3.72 9.13 -0.57
C ASN A 39 4.18 7.67 -0.63
N LEU A 40 5.27 7.31 0.06
CA LEU A 40 5.75 5.94 0.10
C LEU A 40 4.91 5.13 1.10
N HIS A 41 4.03 4.30 0.58
CA HIS A 41 3.15 3.46 1.39
C HIS A 41 2.76 2.21 0.62
N LEU A 42 2.28 1.21 1.36
CA LEU A 42 1.73 -0.01 0.78
C LEU A 42 0.21 0.08 0.81
N THR A 43 -0.40 0.22 -0.35
CA THR A 43 -1.87 0.29 -0.44
C THR A 43 -2.48 -1.08 -0.26
N LEU A 44 -3.45 -1.18 0.64
CA LEU A 44 -4.22 -2.38 0.91
C LEU A 44 -5.56 -2.38 0.16
N ALA A 45 -6.21 -1.25 0.06
CA ALA A 45 -7.51 -1.16 -0.59
C ALA A 45 -7.79 0.24 -1.12
N PHE A 46 -8.27 0.32 -2.35
CA PHE A 46 -8.82 1.55 -2.93
C PHE A 46 -10.34 1.50 -2.81
N LEU A 47 -10.93 2.54 -2.23
CA LEU A 47 -12.36 2.62 -1.95
C LEU A 47 -13.12 3.54 -2.91
N GLY A 48 -12.41 4.37 -3.67
CA GLY A 48 -13.05 5.38 -4.50
C GLY A 48 -13.74 6.45 -3.66
N GLU A 49 -14.87 6.93 -4.15
CA GLU A 49 -15.62 7.97 -3.44
C GLU A 49 -16.36 7.40 -2.23
N VAL A 50 -16.13 8.03 -1.07
CA VAL A 50 -16.75 7.66 0.19
C VAL A 50 -17.35 8.92 0.82
N GLU A 51 -18.58 8.84 1.29
CA GLU A 51 -19.20 9.94 2.02
C GLU A 51 -18.50 10.14 3.38
N SER A 52 -18.26 11.37 3.74
CA SER A 52 -17.53 11.68 4.99
C SER A 52 -18.26 11.17 6.24
N LYS A 53 -19.58 11.04 6.21
CA LYS A 53 -20.35 10.47 7.32
C LYS A 53 -20.02 8.99 7.60
N ARG A 54 -19.39 8.30 6.65
CA ARG A 54 -18.99 6.89 6.80
C ARG A 54 -17.57 6.71 7.34
N LEU A 55 -16.83 7.79 7.57
CA LEU A 55 -15.46 7.70 8.13
C LEU A 55 -15.39 6.99 9.48
N PRO A 56 -16.31 7.22 10.44
CA PRO A 56 -16.25 6.48 11.71
C PRO A 56 -16.35 4.97 11.53
N GLU A 57 -17.21 4.51 10.62
CA GLU A 57 -17.35 3.09 10.29
C GLU A 57 -16.05 2.52 9.71
N LEU A 58 -15.41 3.23 8.79
CA LEU A 58 -14.13 2.83 8.23
C LEU A 58 -13.05 2.73 9.31
N ARG A 59 -12.99 3.69 10.22
CA ARG A 59 -12.02 3.66 11.33
C ARG A 59 -12.21 2.44 12.21
N GLN A 60 -13.44 2.03 12.45
CA GLN A 60 -13.74 0.82 13.21
C GLN A 60 -13.25 -0.44 12.49
N ILE A 61 -13.47 -0.52 11.19
CA ILE A 61 -13.01 -1.64 10.37
C ILE A 61 -11.49 -1.75 10.41
N VAL A 62 -10.80 -0.65 10.18
CA VAL A 62 -9.33 -0.61 10.23
C VAL A 62 -8.82 -0.96 11.64
N GLY A 63 -9.49 -0.46 12.68
CA GLY A 63 -9.13 -0.75 14.07
C GLY A 63 -9.20 -2.22 14.43
N ARG A 64 -10.09 -3.00 13.80
CA ARG A 64 -10.20 -4.44 14.05
C ARG A 64 -9.00 -5.22 13.53
N LEU A 65 -8.18 -4.65 12.68
CA LEU A 65 -6.95 -5.28 12.21
C LEU A 65 -5.89 -5.39 13.31
N ASN A 66 -6.09 -4.75 14.46
CA ASN A 66 -5.19 -4.87 15.61
C ASN A 66 -5.10 -6.29 16.17
N VAL A 67 -6.00 -7.19 15.80
CA VAL A 67 -5.92 -8.61 16.21
C VAL A 67 -4.77 -9.35 15.55
N PHE A 68 -4.24 -8.83 14.45
CA PHE A 68 -3.09 -9.44 13.80
C PHE A 68 -1.80 -9.09 14.53
N PRO A 69 -0.91 -10.05 14.81
CA PRO A 69 0.37 -9.77 15.44
C PRO A 69 1.29 -9.00 14.50
N ARG A 70 2.32 -8.39 15.06
CA ARG A 70 3.37 -7.76 14.25
C ARG A 70 4.08 -8.83 13.44
N PHE A 71 4.47 -8.48 12.22
CA PHE A 71 5.23 -9.34 11.35
C PHE A 71 6.17 -8.52 10.48
N GLU A 72 7.13 -9.21 9.88
CA GLU A 72 8.15 -8.57 9.04
C GLU A 72 7.71 -8.55 7.58
N LEU A 73 7.90 -7.43 6.91
CA LEU A 73 7.76 -7.30 5.46
C LEU A 73 9.13 -7.12 4.84
N ARG A 74 9.38 -7.81 3.74
CA ARG A 74 10.66 -7.76 3.04
C ARG A 74 10.47 -7.36 1.59
N PHE A 75 11.27 -6.40 1.15
CA PHE A 75 11.34 -6.03 -0.25
C PHE A 75 12.33 -6.96 -0.96
N ASP A 76 11.95 -7.51 -2.09
CA ASP A 76 12.79 -8.46 -2.81
C ASP A 76 13.03 -8.12 -4.27
N ARG A 77 12.36 -7.11 -4.80
CA ARG A 77 12.50 -6.75 -6.20
C ARG A 77 12.05 -5.33 -6.48
N ILE A 78 12.50 -4.84 -7.65
CA ILE A 78 11.98 -3.62 -8.26
C ILE A 78 11.25 -4.04 -9.52
N GLY A 79 10.00 -3.62 -9.65
CA GLY A 79 9.18 -3.91 -10.83
C GLY A 79 8.66 -2.64 -11.46
N GLY A 80 7.88 -2.80 -12.53
CA GLY A 80 7.27 -1.68 -13.21
C GLY A 80 5.89 -2.03 -13.76
N PHE A 81 5.05 -1.00 -13.86
CA PHE A 81 3.78 -1.05 -14.57
C PHE A 81 3.96 -0.31 -15.90
N GLY A 82 4.26 -1.07 -16.97
CA GLY A 82 4.62 -0.48 -18.24
C GLY A 82 5.94 0.30 -18.16
N GLU A 83 6.05 1.37 -18.92
CA GLU A 83 7.26 2.22 -18.95
C GLU A 83 7.19 3.40 -17.97
N ARG A 84 6.06 3.58 -17.28
CA ARG A 84 5.78 4.82 -16.55
C ARG A 84 5.91 4.72 -15.02
N VAL A 85 5.77 3.52 -14.46
CA VAL A 85 5.71 3.36 -13.01
C VAL A 85 6.71 2.32 -12.54
N LEU A 86 7.58 2.72 -11.60
CA LEU A 86 8.45 1.81 -10.88
C LEU A 86 7.92 1.62 -9.47
N PHE A 87 8.08 0.40 -8.95
CA PHE A 87 7.66 0.09 -7.58
C PHE A 87 8.63 -0.89 -6.92
N ALA A 88 8.69 -0.83 -5.59
CA ALA A 88 9.37 -1.83 -4.80
C ALA A 88 8.39 -2.96 -4.50
N GLY A 89 8.69 -4.16 -4.99
CA GLY A 89 7.88 -5.34 -4.72
C GLY A 89 8.24 -5.97 -3.40
N LEU A 90 7.25 -6.58 -2.76
CA LEU A 90 7.40 -7.26 -1.49
C LEU A 90 7.48 -8.77 -1.69
N ARG A 91 8.29 -9.42 -0.85
CA ARG A 91 8.29 -10.86 -0.77
C ARG A 91 6.92 -11.33 -0.31
N ARG A 92 6.47 -12.48 -0.83
CA ARG A 92 5.19 -13.07 -0.43
C ARG A 92 5.11 -13.18 1.09
N SER A 93 3.99 -12.73 1.65
CA SER A 93 3.72 -12.76 3.08
C SER A 93 2.32 -13.30 3.31
N ASP A 94 2.22 -14.43 4.00
CA ASP A 94 0.92 -15.01 4.34
C ASP A 94 0.16 -14.12 5.31
N GLU A 95 0.88 -13.47 6.23
CA GLU A 95 0.30 -12.52 7.19
C GLU A 95 -0.32 -11.33 6.46
N LEU A 96 0.39 -10.77 5.49
CA LEU A 96 -0.12 -9.64 4.71
C LEU A 96 -1.34 -10.06 3.88
N THR A 97 -1.29 -11.23 3.28
CA THR A 97 -2.42 -11.77 2.51
C THR A 97 -3.65 -11.94 3.38
N GLN A 98 -3.49 -12.43 4.60
CA GLN A 98 -4.59 -12.59 5.55
C GLN A 98 -5.19 -11.26 5.98
N ILE A 99 -4.34 -10.26 6.25
CA ILE A 99 -4.79 -8.90 6.60
C ILE A 99 -5.60 -8.31 5.45
N HIS A 100 -5.10 -8.43 4.24
CA HIS A 100 -5.79 -7.94 3.05
C HIS A 100 -7.15 -8.63 2.86
N ALA A 101 -7.20 -9.95 3.00
CA ALA A 101 -8.44 -10.71 2.86
C ALA A 101 -9.46 -10.31 3.93
N ARG A 102 -9.04 -10.19 5.19
CA ARG A 102 -9.90 -9.78 6.28
C ARG A 102 -10.47 -8.38 6.06
N LEU A 103 -9.60 -7.46 5.68
CA LEU A 103 -9.99 -6.07 5.41
C LEU A 103 -11.00 -5.98 4.28
N THR A 104 -10.71 -6.62 3.15
CA THR A 104 -11.61 -6.55 1.98
C THR A 104 -12.94 -7.23 2.25
N ASP A 105 -12.96 -8.35 2.98
CA ASP A 105 -14.21 -9.02 3.38
C ASP A 105 -15.07 -8.13 4.25
N GLU A 106 -14.49 -7.48 5.26
CA GLU A 106 -15.24 -6.56 6.13
C GLU A 106 -15.74 -5.34 5.37
N LEU A 107 -14.94 -4.79 4.47
CA LEU A 107 -15.35 -3.65 3.66
C LEU A 107 -16.52 -4.01 2.75
N ARG A 108 -16.47 -5.15 2.09
CA ARG A 108 -17.56 -5.61 1.22
C ARG A 108 -18.82 -5.93 2.00
N SER A 109 -18.68 -6.54 3.18
CA SER A 109 -19.81 -6.83 4.06
C SER A 109 -20.51 -5.56 4.55
N SER A 110 -19.77 -4.47 4.68
CA SER A 110 -20.30 -3.16 5.06
C SER A 110 -20.71 -2.31 3.84
N ARG A 111 -20.71 -2.90 2.65
CA ARG A 111 -21.12 -2.27 1.39
C ARG A 111 -20.24 -1.10 0.95
N PHE A 112 -18.97 -1.17 1.24
CA PHE A 112 -17.99 -0.29 0.61
C PHE A 112 -17.56 -0.88 -0.73
N ASP A 113 -17.38 0.00 -1.71
CA ASP A 113 -16.78 -0.41 -2.98
C ASP A 113 -15.30 -0.64 -2.76
N VAL A 114 -14.82 -1.80 -3.19
CA VAL A 114 -13.40 -2.15 -3.11
C VAL A 114 -12.95 -2.59 -4.49
N GLU A 115 -11.84 -2.03 -4.94
CA GLU A 115 -11.27 -2.42 -6.22
C GLU A 115 -10.98 -3.93 -6.23
N SER A 116 -11.46 -4.63 -7.27
CA SER A 116 -11.42 -6.09 -7.35
C SER A 116 -10.18 -6.64 -8.03
N ARG A 117 -9.13 -5.85 -8.20
CA ARG A 117 -7.88 -6.31 -8.79
C ARG A 117 -7.19 -7.32 -7.89
N GLU A 118 -6.43 -8.22 -8.51
CA GLU A 118 -5.55 -9.12 -7.77
C GLU A 118 -4.62 -8.30 -6.88
N PHE A 119 -4.49 -8.72 -5.62
CA PHE A 119 -3.63 -8.06 -4.68
C PHE A 119 -2.16 -8.35 -4.99
N LYS A 120 -1.44 -7.33 -5.43
CA LYS A 120 0.01 -7.40 -5.68
C LYS A 120 0.69 -6.37 -4.78
N PRO A 121 1.19 -6.79 -3.60
CA PRO A 121 1.82 -5.87 -2.66
C PRO A 121 3.01 -5.14 -3.28
N HIS A 122 3.00 -3.81 -3.20
CA HIS A 122 4.07 -2.97 -3.73
C HIS A 122 4.04 -1.57 -3.12
N VAL A 123 5.14 -0.88 -3.23
CA VAL A 123 5.32 0.48 -2.72
C VAL A 123 5.74 1.44 -3.82
#